data_f8f126ead5f8611a3e6582d9e8a1b314
#
_entry.id   f8f126ead5f8611a3e6582d9e8a1b314
#
_cell.length_a   1.000
_cell.length_b   1.000
_cell.length_c   1.000
_cell.angle_alpha   90.00
_cell.angle_beta   90.00
_cell.angle_gamma   90.00
#
_symmetry.space_group_name_H-M   'P 1'
#
loop_
_entity.id
_entity.type
_entity.pdbx_description
1 polymer ?
#
loop_
_entity_poly.entity_id
_entity_poly.type
_entity_poly.pdbx_seq_one_letter_code
_entity_poly.pdbx_strand_id
1 'polypeptide(L)'
;LVLISLLLIFVALSVVWKRRRGTIVLVTGAVFWMLGSVLPGPLVRLANDHYTAINDPRFGSRMAIVVLGGGTSYDHQRRLVPKGDAMTRIDLAASLYKRCVETEKSCFVIVSGGNPQHHEQSEADLYGSLLLDAGVKRADLILENESLDTYENARNTEKILRSRQYDRLLLITSSLHMRRAMLAFDAFGLHPQPTVAYVRPPLTWWLPRRKGWFDSNSALHELVGIARFYVWRWIGLY
;
A
#
# COMPACT_ATOMS: atom_id res chain seq x y z
N LEU A 1 12.89 5.78 3.44
CA LEU A 1 13.00 6.46 4.74
C LEU A 1 13.56 5.53 5.82
N VAL A 2 13.00 4.33 6.05
CA VAL A 2 13.41 3.41 7.14
C VAL A 2 14.90 3.08 7.11
N LEU A 3 15.46 2.71 5.95
CA LEU A 3 16.89 2.40 5.84
C LEU A 3 17.78 3.62 6.09
N ILE A 4 17.35 4.81 5.68
CA ILE A 4 18.09 6.06 5.97
C ILE A 4 18.09 6.33 7.46
N SER A 5 16.95 6.18 8.14
CA SER A 5 16.87 6.35 9.58
C SER A 5 17.78 5.37 10.34
N LEU A 6 17.81 4.09 9.91
CA LEU A 6 18.73 3.10 10.47
C LEU A 6 20.20 3.52 10.29
N LEU A 7 20.57 3.99 9.11
CA LEU A 7 21.92 4.46 8.82
C LEU A 7 22.33 5.63 9.74
N LEU A 8 21.43 6.61 9.91
CA LEU A 8 21.67 7.77 10.79
C LEU A 8 21.86 7.35 12.25
N ILE A 9 21.07 6.39 12.75
CA ILE A 9 21.24 5.82 14.09
C ILE A 9 22.63 5.19 14.24
N PHE A 10 23.07 4.37 13.29
CA PHE A 10 24.39 3.74 13.33
C PHE A 10 25.53 4.76 13.27
N VAL A 11 25.41 5.82 12.46
CA VAL A 11 26.38 6.92 12.41
C VAL A 11 26.47 7.60 13.79
N ALA A 12 25.32 7.96 14.38
CA ALA A 12 25.28 8.56 15.71
C ALA A 12 25.94 7.67 16.78
N LEU A 13 25.64 6.37 16.80
CA LEU A 13 26.26 5.41 17.70
C LEU A 13 27.78 5.34 17.50
N SER A 14 28.28 5.40 16.28
CA SER A 14 29.71 5.37 15.97
C SER A 14 30.45 6.62 16.44
N VAL A 15 29.75 7.77 16.50
CA VAL A 15 30.30 9.03 17.04
C VAL A 15 30.38 8.97 18.54
N VAL A 16 29.33 8.46 19.20
CA VAL A 16 29.26 8.39 20.68
C VAL A 16 30.23 7.35 21.24
N TRP A 17 30.34 6.17 20.63
CA TRP A 17 31.13 5.08 21.13
C TRP A 17 32.46 4.91 20.38
N LYS A 18 33.35 5.89 20.56
CA LYS A 18 34.67 5.92 19.88
C LYS A 18 35.50 4.63 20.04
N ARG A 19 35.50 3.99 21.23
CA ARG A 19 36.26 2.74 21.50
C ARG A 19 35.73 1.51 20.73
N ARG A 20 34.46 1.54 20.22
CA ARG A 20 33.81 0.41 19.52
C ARG A 20 33.51 0.72 18.05
N ARG A 21 34.08 1.78 17.50
CA ARG A 21 33.85 2.20 16.12
C ARG A 21 34.02 1.09 15.10
N GLY A 22 35.10 0.32 15.19
CA GLY A 22 35.36 -0.79 14.26
C GLY A 22 34.24 -1.83 14.28
N THR A 23 33.81 -2.27 15.47
CA THR A 23 32.74 -3.23 15.62
C THR A 23 31.42 -2.65 15.08
N ILE A 24 31.10 -1.37 15.36
CA ILE A 24 29.87 -0.71 14.88
C ILE A 24 29.88 -0.66 13.35
N VAL A 25 30.99 -0.29 12.73
CA VAL A 25 31.12 -0.22 11.26
C VAL A 25 30.94 -1.61 10.64
N LEU A 26 31.55 -2.64 11.19
CA LEU A 26 31.40 -4.02 10.70
C LEU A 26 29.94 -4.51 10.83
N VAL A 27 29.30 -4.30 11.98
CA VAL A 27 27.90 -4.70 12.20
C VAL A 27 26.98 -3.95 11.26
N THR A 28 27.19 -2.63 11.11
CA THR A 28 26.39 -1.80 10.17
C THR A 28 26.57 -2.30 8.75
N GLY A 29 27.80 -2.53 8.30
CA GLY A 29 28.10 -3.07 6.98
C GLY A 29 27.43 -4.44 6.75
N ALA A 30 27.49 -5.34 7.75
CA ALA A 30 26.83 -6.64 7.67
C ALA A 30 25.30 -6.51 7.58
N VAL A 31 24.67 -5.65 8.39
CA VAL A 31 23.22 -5.39 8.33
C VAL A 31 22.81 -4.84 6.96
N PHE A 32 23.52 -3.83 6.45
CA PHE A 32 23.24 -3.28 5.12
C PHE A 32 23.45 -4.30 4.02
N TRP A 33 24.53 -5.12 4.12
CA TRP A 33 24.74 -6.22 3.17
C TRP A 33 23.56 -7.20 3.18
N MET A 34 23.13 -7.64 4.38
CA MET A 34 21.98 -8.56 4.54
C MET A 34 20.67 -7.96 4.00
N LEU A 35 20.41 -6.68 4.26
CA LEU A 35 19.20 -5.98 3.76
C LEU A 35 19.18 -5.84 2.24
N GLY A 36 20.34 -5.85 1.59
CA GLY A 36 20.44 -5.85 0.13
C GLY A 36 20.40 -7.23 -0.51
N SER A 37 20.62 -8.31 0.27
CA SER A 37 20.85 -9.66 -0.23
C SER A 37 19.87 -10.71 0.31
N VAL A 38 20.08 -11.20 1.51
CA VAL A 38 19.36 -12.38 2.06
C VAL A 38 18.07 -12.04 2.79
N LEU A 39 17.94 -10.84 3.38
CA LEU A 39 16.77 -10.43 4.14
C LEU A 39 15.56 -9.98 3.33
N PRO A 40 15.66 -9.47 2.08
CA PRO A 40 14.50 -9.03 1.32
C PRO A 40 13.40 -10.10 1.24
N GLY A 41 13.75 -11.33 0.92
CA GLY A 41 12.77 -12.42 0.80
C GLY A 41 12.01 -12.71 2.10
N PRO A 42 12.68 -12.99 3.23
CA PRO A 42 12.03 -13.16 4.52
C PRO A 42 11.15 -11.95 4.94
N LEU A 43 11.65 -10.71 4.76
CA LEU A 43 10.88 -9.50 5.10
C LEU A 43 9.63 -9.35 4.23
N VAL A 44 9.74 -9.58 2.92
CA VAL A 44 8.60 -9.55 1.99
C VAL A 44 7.59 -10.66 2.33
N ARG A 45 8.02 -11.88 2.66
CA ARG A 45 7.13 -12.95 3.12
C ARG A 45 6.37 -12.54 4.38
N LEU A 46 7.07 -11.99 5.36
CA LEU A 46 6.46 -11.55 6.61
C LEU A 46 5.45 -10.42 6.40
N ALA A 47 5.73 -9.48 5.50
CA ALA A 47 4.82 -8.37 5.19
C ALA A 47 3.64 -8.81 4.34
N ASN A 48 3.85 -9.69 3.35
CA ASN A 48 2.77 -10.25 2.52
C ASN A 48 1.81 -11.14 3.34
N ASP A 49 2.34 -11.82 4.38
CA ASP A 49 1.59 -12.82 5.15
C ASP A 49 0.96 -13.86 4.19
N HIS A 50 -0.36 -14.09 4.27
CA HIS A 50 -1.10 -14.99 3.39
C HIS A 50 -1.61 -14.34 2.08
N TYR A 51 -1.38 -13.03 1.87
CA TYR A 51 -1.81 -12.31 0.66
C TYR A 51 -0.81 -12.50 -0.50
N THR A 52 -0.63 -13.74 -0.92
CA THR A 52 0.41 -14.13 -1.88
C THR A 52 -0.13 -14.48 -3.26
N ALA A 53 -1.45 -14.44 -3.47
CA ALA A 53 -2.09 -14.78 -4.72
C ALA A 53 -3.11 -13.72 -5.14
N ILE A 54 -3.26 -13.56 -6.45
CA ILE A 54 -4.36 -12.79 -7.04
C ILE A 54 -5.56 -13.72 -7.06
N ASN A 55 -6.58 -13.42 -6.25
CA ASN A 55 -7.80 -14.22 -6.17
C ASN A 55 -8.89 -13.59 -7.05
N ASP A 56 -9.68 -14.42 -7.70
CA ASP A 56 -10.89 -13.96 -8.38
C ASP A 56 -11.95 -13.61 -7.35
N PRO A 57 -12.42 -12.35 -7.27
CA PRO A 57 -13.35 -11.95 -6.25
C PRO A 57 -14.76 -12.48 -6.52
N ARG A 58 -15.50 -12.75 -5.44
CA ARG A 58 -16.91 -13.10 -5.56
C ARG A 58 -17.75 -11.84 -5.78
N PHE A 59 -18.55 -11.85 -6.82
CA PHE A 59 -19.45 -10.75 -7.16
C PHE A 59 -20.78 -10.86 -6.40
N GLY A 60 -21.18 -9.78 -5.74
CA GLY A 60 -22.52 -9.60 -5.17
C GLY A 60 -23.49 -8.96 -6.16
N SER A 61 -24.68 -8.57 -5.70
CA SER A 61 -25.66 -7.83 -6.49
C SER A 61 -25.36 -6.33 -6.51
N ARG A 62 -24.77 -5.80 -5.41
CA ARG A 62 -24.33 -4.41 -5.26
C ARG A 62 -22.91 -4.39 -4.74
N MET A 63 -21.97 -3.97 -5.58
CA MET A 63 -20.56 -4.02 -5.26
C MET A 63 -19.94 -2.66 -5.01
N ALA A 64 -19.23 -2.54 -3.90
CA ALA A 64 -18.29 -1.46 -3.64
C ALA A 64 -16.87 -1.95 -3.93
N ILE A 65 -16.16 -1.27 -4.83
CA ILE A 65 -14.76 -1.55 -5.18
C ILE A 65 -13.92 -0.41 -4.64
N VAL A 66 -13.10 -0.66 -3.62
CA VAL A 66 -12.22 0.33 -3.02
C VAL A 66 -10.79 0.14 -3.53
N VAL A 67 -10.23 1.19 -4.11
CA VAL A 67 -8.85 1.24 -4.60
C VAL A 67 -8.04 2.13 -3.67
N LEU A 68 -7.03 1.57 -3.03
CA LEU A 68 -6.13 2.36 -2.19
C LEU A 68 -5.01 2.99 -3.00
N GLY A 69 -4.71 4.21 -2.66
CA GLY A 69 -3.54 4.93 -3.16
C GLY A 69 -2.24 4.14 -2.94
N GLY A 70 -1.27 4.38 -3.81
CA GLY A 70 0.06 3.75 -3.78
C GLY A 70 1.18 4.75 -3.99
N GLY A 71 0.84 6.03 -4.01
CA GLY A 71 1.73 7.12 -4.27
C GLY A 71 1.71 7.60 -5.72
N THR A 72 2.23 8.80 -5.90
CA THR A 72 2.45 9.43 -7.19
C THR A 72 3.93 9.72 -7.41
N SER A 73 4.35 9.91 -8.64
CA SER A 73 5.71 10.29 -9.02
C SER A 73 5.71 10.98 -10.38
N TYR A 74 6.81 11.68 -10.71
CA TYR A 74 6.98 12.27 -12.03
C TYR A 74 7.67 11.30 -12.99
N ASP A 75 7.15 11.22 -14.22
CA ASP A 75 7.82 10.52 -15.32
C ASP A 75 8.97 11.37 -15.89
N HIS A 76 9.65 10.84 -16.92
CA HIS A 76 10.75 11.54 -17.60
C HIS A 76 10.31 12.84 -18.30
N GLN A 77 9.01 12.99 -18.58
CA GLN A 77 8.41 14.18 -19.20
C GLN A 77 7.83 15.15 -18.16
N ARG A 78 8.13 14.94 -16.86
CA ARG A 78 7.60 15.69 -15.71
C ARG A 78 6.07 15.64 -15.59
N ARG A 79 5.42 14.60 -16.09
CA ARG A 79 4.00 14.39 -15.87
C ARG A 79 3.80 13.58 -14.60
N LEU A 80 2.80 13.94 -13.81
CA LEU A 80 2.43 13.18 -12.61
C LEU A 80 1.80 11.84 -13.04
N VAL A 81 2.33 10.75 -12.51
CA VAL A 81 1.89 9.37 -12.82
C VAL A 81 1.77 8.53 -11.55
N PRO A 82 0.94 7.47 -11.56
CA PRO A 82 0.89 6.51 -10.46
C PRO A 82 2.26 5.88 -10.21
N LYS A 83 2.67 5.79 -8.95
CA LYS A 83 3.98 5.28 -8.57
C LYS A 83 3.98 3.77 -8.41
N GLY A 84 5.03 3.10 -8.88
CA GLY A 84 5.28 1.68 -8.64
C GLY A 84 4.15 0.78 -9.16
N ASP A 85 3.51 0.04 -8.24
CA ASP A 85 2.43 -0.91 -8.55
C ASP A 85 1.02 -0.28 -8.52
N ALA A 86 0.92 1.05 -8.39
CA ALA A 86 -0.38 1.72 -8.35
C ALA A 86 -1.17 1.59 -9.66
N MET A 87 -0.48 1.55 -10.81
CA MET A 87 -1.15 1.33 -12.09
C MET A 87 -1.86 -0.02 -12.15
N THR A 88 -1.26 -1.08 -11.61
CA THR A 88 -1.90 -2.41 -11.59
C THR A 88 -3.17 -2.43 -10.74
N ARG A 89 -3.29 -1.56 -9.72
CA ARG A 89 -4.51 -1.41 -8.92
C ARG A 89 -5.62 -0.75 -9.72
N ILE A 90 -5.28 0.27 -10.50
CA ILE A 90 -6.22 0.97 -11.40
C ILE A 90 -6.73 0.03 -12.48
N ASP A 91 -5.84 -0.70 -13.15
CA ASP A 91 -6.17 -1.66 -14.19
C ASP A 91 -7.09 -2.77 -13.67
N LEU A 92 -6.77 -3.30 -12.48
CA LEU A 92 -7.61 -4.34 -11.85
C LEU A 92 -8.99 -3.79 -11.48
N ALA A 93 -9.06 -2.58 -10.90
CA ALA A 93 -10.33 -1.95 -10.55
C ALA A 93 -11.22 -1.72 -11.78
N ALA A 94 -10.66 -1.18 -12.87
CA ALA A 94 -11.37 -0.99 -14.12
C ALA A 94 -11.89 -2.31 -14.72
N SER A 95 -11.05 -3.36 -14.69
CA SER A 95 -11.43 -4.71 -15.15
C SER A 95 -12.57 -5.30 -14.33
N LEU A 96 -12.50 -5.19 -12.99
CA LEU A 96 -13.53 -5.71 -12.09
C LEU A 96 -14.84 -4.90 -12.21
N TYR A 97 -14.76 -3.58 -12.35
CA TYR A 97 -15.92 -2.74 -12.60
C TYR A 97 -16.61 -3.14 -13.91
N LYS A 98 -15.85 -3.28 -15.01
CA LYS A 98 -16.39 -3.72 -16.31
C LYS A 98 -17.11 -5.06 -16.19
N ARG A 99 -16.46 -6.09 -15.61
CA ARG A 99 -17.07 -7.41 -15.37
C ARG A 99 -18.33 -7.32 -14.51
N CYS A 100 -18.36 -6.42 -13.54
CA CYS A 100 -19.52 -6.24 -12.68
C CYS A 100 -20.69 -5.65 -13.45
N VAL A 101 -20.47 -4.61 -14.25
CA VAL A 101 -21.52 -3.96 -15.06
C VAL A 101 -22.05 -4.88 -16.17
N GLU A 102 -21.18 -5.68 -16.80
CA GLU A 102 -21.56 -6.65 -17.82
C GLU A 102 -22.51 -7.74 -17.28
N THR A 103 -22.54 -7.97 -15.99
CA THR A 103 -23.46 -8.91 -15.31
C THR A 103 -24.74 -8.24 -14.81
N GLU A 104 -25.05 -7.02 -15.29
CA GLU A 104 -26.23 -6.22 -14.90
C GLU A 104 -26.35 -5.92 -13.40
N LYS A 105 -25.19 -5.87 -12.71
CA LYS A 105 -25.11 -5.59 -11.29
C LYS A 105 -24.83 -4.10 -11.04
N SER A 106 -25.23 -3.62 -9.87
CA SER A 106 -24.90 -2.26 -9.44
C SER A 106 -23.48 -2.24 -8.87
N CYS A 107 -22.61 -1.41 -9.43
CA CYS A 107 -21.21 -1.33 -9.05
C CYS A 107 -20.77 0.12 -8.94
N PHE A 108 -19.98 0.43 -7.92
CA PHE A 108 -19.32 1.72 -7.83
C PHE A 108 -17.87 1.54 -7.33
N VAL A 109 -17.03 2.49 -7.71
CA VAL A 109 -15.61 2.50 -7.38
C VAL A 109 -15.33 3.69 -6.46
N ILE A 110 -14.67 3.43 -5.34
CA ILE A 110 -14.11 4.44 -4.45
C ILE A 110 -12.59 4.43 -4.64
N VAL A 111 -12.00 5.54 -4.99
CA VAL A 111 -10.55 5.73 -4.94
C VAL A 111 -10.25 6.50 -3.67
N SER A 112 -9.46 5.90 -2.78
CA SER A 112 -9.09 6.51 -1.50
C SER A 112 -7.59 6.74 -1.44
N GLY A 113 -7.20 8.01 -1.38
CA GLY A 113 -5.81 8.47 -1.30
C GLY A 113 -5.69 9.97 -1.51
N GLY A 114 -5.22 10.67 -0.50
CA GLY A 114 -5.00 12.12 -0.54
C GLY A 114 -3.69 12.51 -1.22
N ASN A 115 -3.03 13.55 -0.70
CA ASN A 115 -1.81 14.08 -1.27
C ASN A 115 -0.65 14.16 -0.25
N PRO A 116 -0.18 13.03 0.31
CA PRO A 116 0.90 13.03 1.28
C PRO A 116 2.26 13.44 0.71
N GLN A 117 2.41 13.45 -0.62
CA GLN A 117 3.63 13.88 -1.31
C GLN A 117 3.62 15.39 -1.65
N HIS A 118 2.50 16.09 -1.46
CA HIS A 118 2.31 17.49 -1.82
C HIS A 118 2.58 17.79 -3.31
N HIS A 119 2.14 16.89 -4.19
CA HIS A 119 2.16 17.09 -5.64
C HIS A 119 0.97 17.95 -6.09
N GLU A 120 0.80 18.18 -7.42
CA GLU A 120 -0.25 19.07 -7.94
C GLU A 120 -1.68 18.56 -7.69
N GLN A 121 -1.84 17.26 -7.53
CA GLN A 121 -3.15 16.64 -7.26
C GLN A 121 -3.02 15.43 -6.33
N SER A 122 -4.14 15.02 -5.74
CA SER A 122 -4.20 13.85 -4.90
C SER A 122 -4.04 12.55 -5.68
N GLU A 123 -3.73 11.45 -4.96
CA GLU A 123 -3.72 10.12 -5.56
C GLU A 123 -5.11 9.75 -6.10
N ALA A 124 -6.18 10.09 -5.37
CA ALA A 124 -7.55 9.81 -5.80
C ALA A 124 -7.93 10.57 -7.06
N ASP A 125 -7.53 11.82 -7.20
CA ASP A 125 -7.84 12.62 -8.40
C ASP A 125 -7.11 12.06 -9.62
N LEU A 126 -5.81 11.75 -9.49
CA LEU A 126 -5.02 11.15 -10.58
C LEU A 126 -5.55 9.78 -10.99
N TYR A 127 -5.80 8.89 -10.02
CA TYR A 127 -6.29 7.53 -10.33
C TYR A 127 -7.72 7.56 -10.86
N GLY A 128 -8.54 8.50 -10.35
CA GLY A 128 -9.90 8.73 -10.84
C GLY A 128 -9.95 9.10 -12.31
N SER A 129 -9.05 9.99 -12.77
CA SER A 129 -8.97 10.34 -14.19
C SER A 129 -8.64 9.12 -15.06
N LEU A 130 -7.66 8.30 -14.63
CA LEU A 130 -7.28 7.08 -15.33
C LEU A 130 -8.39 6.01 -15.35
N LEU A 131 -9.19 5.93 -14.28
CA LEU A 131 -10.36 5.04 -14.23
C LEU A 131 -11.47 5.49 -15.18
N LEU A 132 -11.69 6.81 -15.32
CA LEU A 132 -12.64 7.36 -16.32
C LEU A 132 -12.17 7.03 -17.73
N ASP A 133 -10.88 7.20 -18.02
CA ASP A 133 -10.28 6.86 -19.31
C ASP A 133 -10.38 5.35 -19.59
N ALA A 134 -10.33 4.51 -18.55
CA ALA A 134 -10.52 3.06 -18.62
C ALA A 134 -11.99 2.61 -18.69
N GLY A 135 -12.96 3.55 -18.73
CA GLY A 135 -14.37 3.28 -18.95
C GLY A 135 -15.23 3.14 -17.67
N VAL A 136 -14.71 3.49 -16.50
CA VAL A 136 -15.54 3.64 -15.30
C VAL A 136 -16.45 4.87 -15.47
N LYS A 137 -17.75 4.71 -15.27
CA LYS A 137 -18.70 5.83 -15.41
C LYS A 137 -18.51 6.86 -14.30
N ARG A 138 -18.59 8.14 -14.63
CA ARG A 138 -18.46 9.23 -13.65
C ARG A 138 -19.47 9.12 -12.50
N ALA A 139 -20.68 8.67 -12.79
CA ALA A 139 -21.73 8.48 -11.78
C ALA A 139 -21.42 7.38 -10.76
N ASP A 140 -20.57 6.42 -11.14
CA ASP A 140 -20.17 5.27 -10.31
C ASP A 140 -18.80 5.46 -9.66
N LEU A 141 -18.13 6.60 -9.89
CA LEU A 141 -16.80 6.90 -9.36
C LEU A 141 -16.89 7.92 -8.22
N ILE A 142 -16.27 7.56 -7.09
CA ILE A 142 -16.18 8.41 -5.89
C ILE A 142 -14.72 8.61 -5.56
N LEU A 143 -14.32 9.85 -5.35
CA LEU A 143 -12.96 10.22 -4.99
C LEU A 143 -12.92 10.63 -3.51
N GLU A 144 -12.12 9.92 -2.72
CA GLU A 144 -11.75 10.28 -1.37
C GLU A 144 -10.30 10.77 -1.43
N ASN A 145 -10.09 12.06 -1.38
CA ASN A 145 -8.82 12.74 -1.65
C ASN A 145 -8.24 13.49 -0.44
N GLU A 146 -8.76 13.23 0.77
CA GLU A 146 -8.34 13.91 1.99
C GLU A 146 -7.37 13.08 2.85
N SER A 147 -7.39 11.75 2.74
CA SER A 147 -6.60 10.85 3.58
C SER A 147 -5.10 10.95 3.34
N LEU A 148 -4.31 11.01 4.41
CA LEU A 148 -2.86 11.08 4.37
C LEU A 148 -2.18 9.76 4.77
N ASP A 149 -2.93 8.84 5.37
CA ASP A 149 -2.43 7.51 5.73
C ASP A 149 -3.52 6.44 5.62
N THR A 150 -3.13 5.17 5.84
CA THR A 150 -4.03 4.02 5.66
C THR A 150 -5.18 3.98 6.66
N TYR A 151 -4.99 4.52 7.86
CA TYR A 151 -6.07 4.61 8.86
C TYR A 151 -7.12 5.62 8.41
N GLU A 152 -6.70 6.77 7.90
CA GLU A 152 -7.60 7.78 7.35
C GLU A 152 -8.32 7.30 6.09
N ASN A 153 -7.63 6.54 5.21
CA ASN A 153 -8.27 5.87 4.07
C ASN A 153 -9.46 5.01 4.55
N ALA A 154 -9.25 4.17 5.56
CA ALA A 154 -10.30 3.30 6.08
C ALA A 154 -11.44 4.11 6.72
N ARG A 155 -11.10 5.09 7.57
CA ARG A 155 -12.06 5.99 8.23
C ARG A 155 -12.94 6.76 7.24
N ASN A 156 -12.31 7.35 6.23
CA ASN A 156 -13.03 8.18 5.25
C ASN A 156 -13.84 7.31 4.27
N THR A 157 -13.30 6.15 3.88
CA THR A 157 -14.05 5.15 3.10
C THR A 157 -15.29 4.67 3.86
N GLU A 158 -15.18 4.42 5.17
CA GLU A 158 -16.30 4.01 6.00
C GLU A 158 -17.41 5.07 6.02
N LYS A 159 -17.06 6.36 6.18
CA LYS A 159 -18.04 7.47 6.12
C LYS A 159 -18.80 7.50 4.79
N ILE A 160 -18.11 7.26 3.66
CA ILE A 160 -18.72 7.19 2.35
C ILE A 160 -19.67 6.00 2.26
N LEU A 161 -19.26 4.85 2.77
CA LEU A 161 -20.02 3.60 2.69
C LEU A 161 -21.27 3.59 3.59
N ARG A 162 -21.30 4.35 4.70
CA ARG A 162 -22.48 4.47 5.59
C ARG A 162 -23.75 4.95 4.85
N SER A 163 -23.58 5.82 3.86
CA SER A 163 -24.69 6.38 3.09
C SER A 163 -25.07 5.54 1.86
N ARG A 164 -24.42 4.38 1.66
CA ARG A 164 -24.56 3.57 0.44
C ARG A 164 -24.97 2.15 0.75
N GLN A 165 -25.75 1.57 -0.14
CA GLN A 165 -26.12 0.18 -0.05
C GLN A 165 -25.18 -0.66 -0.89
N TYR A 166 -24.52 -1.64 -0.25
CA TYR A 166 -23.69 -2.65 -0.90
C TYR A 166 -23.83 -3.99 -0.15
N ASP A 167 -23.63 -5.09 -0.85
CA ASP A 167 -23.63 -6.43 -0.29
C ASP A 167 -22.24 -7.08 -0.35
N ARG A 168 -21.34 -6.51 -1.16
CA ARG A 168 -19.94 -6.91 -1.27
C ARG A 168 -19.03 -5.70 -1.32
N LEU A 169 -17.95 -5.79 -0.57
CA LEU A 169 -16.89 -4.80 -0.50
C LEU A 169 -15.58 -5.44 -0.93
N LEU A 170 -14.95 -4.95 -1.99
CA LEU A 170 -13.63 -5.35 -2.42
C LEU A 170 -12.61 -4.28 -2.01
N LEU A 171 -11.44 -4.70 -1.55
CA LEU A 171 -10.32 -3.83 -1.24
C LEU A 171 -9.14 -4.17 -2.14
N ILE A 172 -8.80 -3.24 -3.02
CA ILE A 172 -7.73 -3.41 -4.02
C ILE A 172 -6.48 -2.68 -3.56
N THR A 173 -5.40 -3.43 -3.37
CA THR A 173 -4.06 -2.90 -3.13
C THR A 173 -3.00 -3.95 -3.46
N SER A 174 -1.70 -3.69 -3.19
CA SER A 174 -0.63 -4.68 -3.38
C SER A 174 -0.52 -5.64 -2.19
N SER A 175 0.11 -6.80 -2.42
CA SER A 175 0.30 -7.82 -1.40
C SER A 175 1.00 -7.29 -0.14
N LEU A 176 2.05 -6.49 -0.31
CA LEU A 176 2.78 -5.89 0.81
C LEU A 176 1.90 -5.02 1.70
N HIS A 177 1.02 -4.23 1.06
CA HIS A 177 0.17 -3.27 1.76
C HIS A 177 -1.11 -3.88 2.32
N MET A 178 -1.55 -5.04 1.80
CA MET A 178 -2.87 -5.63 2.09
C MET A 178 -3.09 -5.88 3.58
N ARG A 179 -2.11 -6.47 4.27
CA ARG A 179 -2.24 -6.76 5.71
C ARG A 179 -2.53 -5.50 6.53
N ARG A 180 -1.78 -4.42 6.31
CA ARG A 180 -1.99 -3.14 7.02
C ARG A 180 -3.33 -2.51 6.65
N ALA A 181 -3.72 -2.59 5.39
CA ALA A 181 -5.01 -2.09 4.93
C ALA A 181 -6.19 -2.85 5.57
N MET A 182 -6.15 -4.17 5.60
CA MET A 182 -7.19 -4.98 6.26
C MET A 182 -7.32 -4.65 7.74
N LEU A 183 -6.20 -4.52 8.47
CA LEU A 183 -6.22 -4.12 9.90
C LEU A 183 -6.90 -2.75 10.09
N ALA A 184 -6.63 -1.78 9.20
CA ALA A 184 -7.25 -0.47 9.28
C ALA A 184 -8.76 -0.53 8.98
N PHE A 185 -9.17 -1.27 7.95
CA PHE A 185 -10.57 -1.42 7.59
C PHE A 185 -11.37 -2.17 8.67
N ASP A 186 -10.82 -3.24 9.22
CA ASP A 186 -11.44 -3.99 10.33
C ASP A 186 -11.66 -3.14 11.57
N ALA A 187 -10.77 -2.17 11.86
CA ALA A 187 -10.91 -1.24 12.98
C ALA A 187 -12.16 -0.35 12.87
N PHE A 188 -12.66 -0.12 11.66
CA PHE A 188 -13.90 0.62 11.38
C PHE A 188 -15.11 -0.29 11.10
N GLY A 189 -15.00 -1.59 11.38
CA GLY A 189 -16.08 -2.57 11.15
C GLY A 189 -16.32 -2.89 9.67
N LEU A 190 -15.39 -2.54 8.80
CA LEU A 190 -15.42 -2.91 7.39
C LEU A 190 -14.67 -4.21 7.18
N HIS A 191 -15.32 -5.20 6.59
CA HIS A 191 -14.74 -6.53 6.32
C HIS A 191 -14.67 -6.77 4.81
N PRO A 192 -13.77 -6.08 4.09
CA PRO A 192 -13.66 -6.22 2.64
C PRO A 192 -13.06 -7.58 2.26
N GLN A 193 -13.42 -8.06 1.08
CA GLN A 193 -12.69 -9.14 0.42
C GLN A 193 -11.36 -8.57 -0.11
N PRO A 194 -10.20 -9.07 0.36
CA PRO A 194 -8.91 -8.63 -0.13
C PRO A 194 -8.73 -9.04 -1.59
N THR A 195 -8.35 -8.08 -2.41
CA THR A 195 -8.16 -8.26 -3.86
C THR A 195 -6.79 -7.71 -4.24
N VAL A 196 -5.81 -8.61 -4.36
CA VAL A 196 -4.41 -8.25 -4.58
C VAL A 196 -4.18 -7.90 -6.05
N ALA A 197 -3.78 -6.66 -6.33
CA ALA A 197 -3.47 -6.20 -7.68
C ALA A 197 -2.05 -6.56 -8.14
N TYR A 198 -1.12 -6.62 -7.21
CA TYR A 198 0.28 -6.95 -7.49
C TYR A 198 0.86 -7.76 -6.34
N VAL A 199 1.44 -8.91 -6.67
CA VAL A 199 2.16 -9.73 -5.69
C VAL A 199 3.66 -9.45 -5.80
N ARG A 200 4.24 -8.93 -4.73
CA ARG A 200 5.69 -8.75 -4.67
C ARG A 200 6.36 -10.09 -4.36
N PRO A 201 7.20 -10.60 -5.28
CA PRO A 201 7.87 -11.88 -5.06
C PRO A 201 8.92 -11.77 -3.95
N PRO A 202 8.98 -12.74 -3.02
CA PRO A 202 9.97 -12.76 -1.94
C PRO A 202 11.32 -13.29 -2.45
N LEU A 203 12.05 -12.44 -3.16
CA LEU A 203 13.35 -12.81 -3.76
C LEU A 203 14.48 -12.60 -2.76
N THR A 204 15.33 -13.62 -2.63
CA THR A 204 16.62 -13.55 -1.92
C THR A 204 17.77 -13.70 -2.90
N TRP A 205 18.90 -13.11 -2.58
CA TRP A 205 20.13 -13.26 -3.33
C TRP A 205 21.32 -13.21 -2.37
N TRP A 206 22.42 -13.82 -2.71
CA TRP A 206 23.54 -13.81 -1.81
C TRP A 206 24.39 -12.53 -1.89
N LEU A 207 24.37 -11.82 -3.02
CA LEU A 207 25.01 -10.53 -3.19
C LEU A 207 23.99 -9.37 -3.10
N PRO A 208 24.36 -8.22 -2.49
CA PRO A 208 23.49 -7.06 -2.40
C PRO A 208 23.10 -6.53 -3.78
N ARG A 209 21.81 -6.18 -3.93
CA ARG A 209 21.24 -5.59 -5.14
C ARG A 209 20.41 -4.37 -4.79
N ARG A 210 20.37 -3.37 -5.69
CA ARG A 210 19.50 -2.20 -5.53
C ARG A 210 18.04 -2.59 -5.25
N LYS A 211 17.54 -3.59 -5.98
CA LYS A 211 16.19 -4.13 -5.77
C LYS A 211 16.02 -4.73 -4.37
N GLY A 212 17.02 -5.45 -3.84
CA GLY A 212 16.98 -6.01 -2.49
C GLY A 212 16.79 -4.94 -1.42
N TRP A 213 17.55 -3.86 -1.47
CA TRP A 213 17.36 -2.73 -0.55
C TRP A 213 16.00 -2.07 -0.70
N PHE A 214 15.50 -1.91 -1.93
CA PHE A 214 14.18 -1.36 -2.17
C PHE A 214 13.08 -2.25 -1.58
N ASP A 215 13.16 -3.57 -1.81
CA ASP A 215 12.21 -4.55 -1.29
C ASP A 215 12.26 -4.61 0.25
N SER A 216 13.45 -4.61 0.85
CA SER A 216 13.61 -4.54 2.31
C SER A 216 13.03 -3.25 2.89
N ASN A 217 13.31 -2.10 2.28
CA ASN A 217 12.77 -0.82 2.74
C ASN A 217 11.23 -0.80 2.65
N SER A 218 10.65 -1.33 1.58
CA SER A 218 9.20 -1.40 1.40
C SER A 218 8.56 -2.33 2.43
N ALA A 219 9.12 -3.52 2.62
CA ALA A 219 8.62 -4.49 3.61
C ALA A 219 8.74 -3.97 5.04
N LEU A 220 9.89 -3.38 5.41
CA LEU A 220 10.08 -2.75 6.72
C LEU A 220 9.09 -1.60 6.95
N HIS A 221 8.81 -0.79 5.93
CA HIS A 221 7.81 0.27 6.03
C HIS A 221 6.44 -0.28 6.41
N GLU A 222 6.00 -1.36 5.77
CA GLU A 222 4.72 -2.00 6.09
C GLU A 222 4.72 -2.64 7.49
N LEU A 223 5.79 -3.34 7.86
CA LEU A 223 5.91 -3.97 9.17
C LEU A 223 5.92 -2.93 10.31
N VAL A 224 6.61 -1.81 10.12
CA VAL A 224 6.59 -0.67 11.07
C VAL A 224 5.19 -0.06 11.12
N GLY A 225 4.50 0.09 9.98
CA GLY A 225 3.13 0.57 9.92
C GLY A 225 2.16 -0.33 10.68
N ILE A 226 2.30 -1.66 10.55
CA ILE A 226 1.52 -2.65 11.31
C ILE A 226 1.82 -2.54 12.81
N ALA A 227 3.10 -2.48 13.20
CA ALA A 227 3.48 -2.32 14.61
C ALA A 227 2.91 -1.03 15.20
N ARG A 228 3.01 0.10 14.45
CA ARG A 228 2.42 1.39 14.83
C ARG A 228 0.91 1.27 15.05
N PHE A 229 0.20 0.57 14.17
CA PHE A 229 -1.24 0.35 14.30
C PHE A 229 -1.59 -0.34 15.63
N TYR A 230 -0.88 -1.42 16.00
CA TYR A 230 -1.13 -2.12 17.26
C TYR A 230 -0.80 -1.27 18.49
N VAL A 231 0.31 -0.51 18.46
CA VAL A 231 0.69 0.40 19.56
C VAL A 231 -0.37 1.48 19.75
N TRP A 232 -0.83 2.12 18.68
CA TRP A 232 -1.80 3.21 18.78
C TRP A 232 -3.18 2.70 19.18
N ARG A 233 -3.58 1.52 18.75
CA ARG A 233 -4.78 0.86 19.24
C ARG A 233 -4.69 0.54 20.74
N TRP A 234 -3.53 0.08 21.20
CA TRP A 234 -3.32 -0.24 22.62
C TRP A 234 -3.38 0.99 23.52
N ILE A 235 -2.88 2.15 23.07
CA ILE A 235 -2.94 3.41 23.82
C ILE A 235 -4.23 4.23 23.57
N GLY A 236 -5.20 3.67 22.81
CA GLY A 236 -6.51 4.29 22.59
C GLY A 236 -6.51 5.48 21.61
N LEU A 237 -5.52 5.58 20.73
CA LEU A 237 -5.47 6.59 19.67
C LEU A 237 -6.22 6.16 18.40
N TYR A 238 -6.55 4.87 18.27
CA TYR A 238 -7.30 4.25 17.17
C TYR A 238 -8.51 3.48 17.71
#